data_1fcc502eb2f970d3605e52de29412674
#
_entry.id   1fcc502eb2f970d3605e52de29412674
#
_cell.length_a   1.000
_cell.length_b   1.000
_cell.length_c   1.000
_cell.angle_alpha   90.00
_cell.angle_beta   90.00
_cell.angle_gamma   90.00
#
_symmetry.space_group_name_H-M   'P 1'
#
loop_
_entity.id
_entity.type
_entity.pdbx_description
1 polymer ?
#
loop_
_entity_poly.entity_id
_entity_poly.type
_entity_poly.pdbx_seq_one_letter_code
_entity_poly.pdbx_strand_id
1 'polypeptide(L)'
;MGRPGLLLALITAAVSLSACGPTASACPAIAQATAVSVTVSADYAPQINRLHLRACQDGACKEADLELRPGSASIDQGCAGEVCSATASPDGTRVGILMLETLTESPMALTASGMATDGSALPVRTLDFHPQAAYPFGEQCGKVVSASVTLDSSGLHPRT
;
A
#
# COMPACT_ATOMS: atom_id res chain seq x y z
N MET A 1 32.38 -2.37 73.20
CA MET A 1 32.90 -1.96 71.88
C MET A 1 32.07 -2.63 70.81
N GLY A 2 30.98 -1.98 70.37
CA GLY A 2 30.05 -2.46 69.39
C GLY A 2 30.48 -1.98 68.00
N ARG A 3 30.44 -2.86 67.03
CA ARG A 3 30.73 -2.56 65.62
C ARG A 3 29.42 -2.15 64.85
N PRO A 4 29.21 -0.85 64.63
CA PRO A 4 28.11 -0.40 63.79
C PRO A 4 28.67 -0.21 62.37
N GLY A 5 28.79 -1.26 61.61
CA GLY A 5 29.34 -1.16 60.26
C GLY A 5 28.64 -2.03 59.18
N LEU A 6 27.68 -2.86 59.58
CA LEU A 6 27.13 -3.89 58.69
C LEU A 6 25.70 -3.62 58.19
N LEU A 7 25.06 -2.53 58.59
CA LEU A 7 23.66 -2.22 58.21
C LEU A 7 23.50 -1.19 57.10
N LEU A 8 24.59 -0.55 56.63
CA LEU A 8 24.51 0.48 55.59
C LEU A 8 24.73 -0.05 54.17
N ALA A 9 25.10 -1.33 53.98
CA ALA A 9 25.43 -1.90 52.67
C ALA A 9 24.23 -2.57 51.94
N LEU A 10 23.06 -2.66 52.55
CA LEU A 10 21.89 -3.39 52.03
C LEU A 10 20.81 -2.51 51.40
N ILE A 11 20.94 -1.18 51.41
CA ILE A 11 19.90 -0.25 50.88
C ILE A 11 20.19 0.23 49.47
N THR A 12 21.38 0.01 48.90
CA THR A 12 21.75 0.52 47.56
C THR A 12 21.48 -0.41 46.40
N ALA A 13 20.95 -1.63 46.62
CA ALA A 13 20.73 -2.63 45.57
C ALA A 13 19.30 -2.67 45.02
N ALA A 14 18.36 -1.84 45.48
CA ALA A 14 16.94 -1.95 45.14
C ALA A 14 16.42 -0.93 44.11
N VAL A 15 17.25 -0.11 43.48
CA VAL A 15 16.78 0.98 42.58
C VAL A 15 17.03 0.73 41.09
N SER A 16 17.50 -0.46 40.69
CA SER A 16 17.93 -0.70 39.30
C SER A 16 16.96 -1.50 38.42
N LEU A 17 15.70 -1.73 38.83
CA LEU A 17 14.76 -2.58 38.04
C LEU A 17 13.51 -1.85 37.56
N SER A 18 13.55 -0.58 37.26
CA SER A 18 12.42 0.16 36.67
C SER A 18 12.72 0.75 35.32
N ALA A 19 13.50 0.05 34.48
CA ALA A 19 13.77 0.45 33.07
C ALA A 19 13.00 -0.39 32.04
N CYS A 20 11.83 -0.93 32.40
CA CYS A 20 10.81 -1.31 31.41
C CYS A 20 9.87 -0.11 31.25
N GLY A 21 10.34 0.94 30.59
CA GLY A 21 9.46 1.97 30.04
C GLY A 21 8.46 1.32 29.06
N PRO A 22 7.30 1.95 28.80
CA PRO A 22 6.35 1.45 27.82
C PRO A 22 7.12 1.18 26.52
N THR A 23 7.04 -0.06 26.02
CA THR A 23 7.70 -0.45 24.78
C THR A 23 7.23 0.51 23.70
N ALA A 24 8.10 1.41 23.27
CA ALA A 24 7.83 2.25 22.12
C ALA A 24 7.45 1.28 20.99
N SER A 25 6.21 1.37 20.51
CA SER A 25 5.75 0.53 19.40
C SER A 25 6.70 0.76 18.24
N ALA A 26 7.51 -0.25 17.93
CA ALA A 26 8.44 -0.16 16.81
C ALA A 26 7.64 -0.10 15.52
N CYS A 27 7.78 0.97 14.76
CA CYS A 27 7.16 1.05 13.46
C CYS A 27 7.89 0.13 12.47
N PRO A 28 7.14 -0.65 11.67
CA PRO A 28 7.76 -1.51 10.66
C PRO A 28 8.57 -0.67 9.66
N ALA A 29 9.80 -1.06 9.38
CA ALA A 29 10.64 -0.44 8.35
C ALA A 29 10.22 -0.93 6.95
N ILE A 30 8.96 -0.71 6.59
CA ILE A 30 8.42 -1.10 5.29
C ILE A 30 8.49 0.11 4.35
N ALA A 31 9.21 -0.04 3.24
CA ALA A 31 9.22 0.98 2.18
C ALA A 31 7.83 1.05 1.53
N GLN A 32 7.25 2.25 1.50
CA GLN A 32 6.00 2.50 0.80
C GLN A 32 6.30 2.94 -0.63
N ALA A 33 5.61 2.34 -1.59
CA ALA A 33 5.73 2.76 -2.98
C ALA A 33 4.91 4.03 -3.22
N THR A 34 5.57 5.07 -3.74
CA THR A 34 4.90 6.27 -4.23
C THR A 34 4.41 5.99 -5.65
N ALA A 35 3.16 5.54 -5.78
CA ALA A 35 2.67 5.02 -7.06
C ALA A 35 1.13 5.11 -7.18
N VAL A 36 0.68 5.10 -8.44
CA VAL A 36 -0.71 4.80 -8.80
C VAL A 36 -0.79 3.32 -9.19
N SER A 37 -1.66 2.57 -8.52
CA SER A 37 -1.99 1.18 -8.85
C SER A 37 -3.28 1.13 -9.65
N VAL A 38 -3.24 0.50 -10.82
CA VAL A 38 -4.42 0.26 -11.65
C VAL A 38 -4.71 -1.23 -11.67
N THR A 39 -5.90 -1.61 -11.26
CA THR A 39 -6.42 -2.97 -11.42
C THR A 39 -7.41 -2.97 -12.60
N VAL A 40 -7.10 -3.73 -13.64
CA VAL A 40 -8.03 -3.99 -14.74
C VAL A 40 -8.95 -5.13 -14.31
N SER A 41 -10.27 -4.92 -14.41
CA SER A 41 -11.25 -5.96 -14.05
C SER A 41 -11.09 -7.23 -14.89
N ALA A 42 -11.45 -8.38 -14.33
CA ALA A 42 -11.31 -9.67 -14.98
C ALA A 42 -12.05 -9.75 -16.34
N ASP A 43 -13.23 -9.10 -16.42
CA ASP A 43 -14.04 -9.07 -17.64
C ASP A 43 -13.44 -8.20 -18.75
N TYR A 44 -12.66 -7.18 -18.37
CA TYR A 44 -12.06 -6.23 -19.31
C TYR A 44 -10.59 -6.56 -19.63
N ALA A 45 -9.88 -7.22 -18.75
CA ALA A 45 -8.47 -7.57 -18.91
C ALA A 45 -8.13 -8.35 -20.20
N PRO A 46 -8.98 -9.30 -20.69
CA PRO A 46 -8.72 -9.99 -21.95
C PRO A 46 -8.74 -9.09 -23.20
N GLN A 47 -9.40 -7.92 -23.11
CA GLN A 47 -9.52 -7.00 -24.23
C GLN A 47 -8.32 -6.07 -24.37
N ILE A 48 -7.48 -5.95 -23.33
CA ILE A 48 -6.38 -4.99 -23.28
C ILE A 48 -5.06 -5.65 -23.69
N ASN A 49 -4.45 -5.14 -24.74
CA ASN A 49 -3.10 -5.49 -25.16
C ASN A 49 -2.06 -4.57 -24.50
N ARG A 50 -2.28 -3.24 -24.58
CA ARG A 50 -1.39 -2.22 -24.00
C ARG A 50 -2.22 -1.17 -23.27
N LEU A 51 -1.76 -0.78 -22.09
CA LEU A 51 -2.37 0.29 -21.29
C LEU A 51 -1.34 1.38 -21.03
N HIS A 52 -1.64 2.60 -21.43
CA HIS A 52 -0.89 3.81 -21.13
C HIS A 52 -1.63 4.58 -20.05
N LEU A 53 -0.93 4.99 -19.00
CA LEU A 53 -1.48 5.77 -17.90
C LEU A 53 -0.72 7.09 -17.77
N ARG A 54 -1.46 8.18 -17.63
CA ARG A 54 -0.95 9.49 -17.25
C ARG A 54 -1.61 9.92 -15.95
N ALA A 55 -0.79 10.34 -14.97
CA ALA A 55 -1.23 10.86 -13.68
C ALA A 55 -0.67 12.27 -13.51
N CYS A 56 -1.53 13.23 -13.16
CA CYS A 56 -1.17 14.62 -12.91
C CYS A 56 -1.64 15.02 -11.50
N GLN A 57 -0.75 15.60 -10.71
CA GLN A 57 -1.02 16.10 -9.36
C GLN A 57 -0.14 17.32 -9.08
N ASP A 58 -0.68 18.36 -8.45
CA ASP A 58 0.07 19.56 -8.02
C ASP A 58 0.92 20.20 -9.16
N GLY A 59 0.41 20.16 -10.40
CA GLY A 59 1.08 20.72 -11.58
C GLY A 59 2.16 19.83 -12.20
N ALA A 60 2.47 18.67 -11.61
CA ALA A 60 3.39 17.68 -12.18
C ALA A 60 2.61 16.51 -12.79
N CYS A 61 3.09 16.01 -13.94
CA CYS A 61 2.52 14.84 -14.59
C CYS A 61 3.59 13.78 -14.81
N LYS A 62 3.19 12.51 -14.64
CA LYS A 62 3.97 11.32 -14.98
C LYS A 62 3.13 10.43 -15.87
N GLU A 63 3.76 9.83 -16.88
CA GLU A 63 3.09 8.90 -17.77
C GLU A 63 4.00 7.76 -18.18
N ALA A 64 3.42 6.59 -18.42
CA ALA A 64 4.11 5.42 -18.93
C ALA A 64 3.15 4.39 -19.52
N ASP A 65 3.66 3.54 -20.41
CA ASP A 65 3.04 2.27 -20.72
C ASP A 65 3.19 1.32 -19.53
N LEU A 66 2.08 0.76 -19.05
CA LEU A 66 2.10 -0.09 -17.88
C LEU A 66 2.41 -1.55 -18.25
N GLU A 67 3.32 -2.16 -17.52
CA GLU A 67 3.48 -3.60 -17.50
C GLU A 67 2.32 -4.22 -16.70
N LEU A 68 1.38 -4.86 -17.39
CA LEU A 68 0.22 -5.50 -16.77
C LEU A 68 0.56 -6.93 -16.35
N ARG A 69 0.55 -7.19 -15.06
CA ARG A 69 0.80 -8.51 -14.47
C ARG A 69 -0.52 -9.16 -14.03
N PRO A 70 -0.61 -10.51 -14.05
CA PRO A 70 -1.78 -11.20 -13.50
C PRO A 70 -2.04 -10.79 -12.06
N GLY A 71 -3.30 -10.48 -11.74
CA GLY A 71 -3.75 -10.28 -10.38
C GLY A 71 -4.04 -11.60 -9.68
N SER A 72 -4.21 -11.53 -8.35
CA SER A 72 -4.56 -12.70 -7.54
C SER A 72 -5.38 -12.31 -6.33
N ALA A 73 -6.27 -13.19 -5.92
CA ALA A 73 -6.99 -13.14 -4.65
C ALA A 73 -6.31 -14.04 -3.62
N SER A 74 -6.35 -13.63 -2.36
CA SER A 74 -5.92 -14.46 -1.23
C SER A 74 -7.06 -15.40 -0.83
N ILE A 75 -6.81 -16.70 -0.90
CA ILE A 75 -7.76 -17.73 -0.45
C ILE A 75 -7.30 -18.21 0.91
N ASP A 76 -8.12 -18.00 1.92
CA ASP A 76 -7.88 -18.46 3.29
C ASP A 76 -7.85 -20.00 3.31
N GLN A 77 -6.81 -20.57 3.90
CA GLN A 77 -6.62 -22.01 4.09
C GLN A 77 -6.89 -22.42 5.55
N GLY A 78 -7.35 -21.48 6.38
CA GLY A 78 -7.59 -21.69 7.79
C GLY A 78 -6.36 -21.58 8.68
N CYS A 79 -6.58 -21.84 9.97
CA CYS A 79 -5.55 -21.75 11.00
C CYS A 79 -5.30 -23.11 11.65
N ALA A 80 -4.04 -23.47 11.88
CA ALA A 80 -3.62 -24.59 12.70
C ALA A 80 -3.00 -24.05 14.00
N GLY A 81 -3.79 -24.01 15.08
CA GLY A 81 -3.41 -23.31 16.30
C GLY A 81 -3.34 -21.79 16.08
N GLU A 82 -2.20 -21.19 16.38
CA GLU A 82 -1.96 -19.74 16.20
C GLU A 82 -1.43 -19.37 14.80
N VAL A 83 -1.18 -20.32 13.92
CA VAL A 83 -0.65 -20.11 12.58
C VAL A 83 -1.77 -20.21 11.56
N CYS A 84 -2.08 -19.10 10.90
CA CYS A 84 -3.01 -19.05 9.78
C CYS A 84 -2.25 -19.03 8.44
N SER A 85 -2.82 -19.62 7.42
CA SER A 85 -2.24 -19.67 6.08
C SER A 85 -3.23 -19.22 5.01
N ALA A 86 -2.71 -18.68 3.92
CA ALA A 86 -3.49 -18.33 2.75
C ALA A 86 -2.71 -18.66 1.48
N THR A 87 -3.42 -18.97 0.40
CA THR A 87 -2.84 -19.23 -0.91
C THR A 87 -3.28 -18.17 -1.91
N ALA A 88 -2.35 -17.63 -2.68
CA ALA A 88 -2.66 -16.73 -3.78
C ALA A 88 -3.22 -17.54 -4.96
N SER A 89 -4.37 -17.12 -5.49
CA SER A 89 -5.00 -17.72 -6.67
C SER A 89 -5.26 -16.65 -7.71
N PRO A 90 -4.95 -16.89 -9.01
CA PRO A 90 -5.27 -15.95 -10.07
C PRO A 90 -6.78 -15.64 -10.07
N ASP A 91 -7.14 -14.36 -10.16
CA ASP A 91 -8.52 -13.87 -10.12
C ASP A 91 -9.02 -13.31 -11.48
N GLY A 92 -8.21 -13.46 -12.53
CA GLY A 92 -8.50 -12.96 -13.87
C GLY A 92 -8.22 -11.47 -14.06
N THR A 93 -7.96 -10.71 -12.99
CA THR A 93 -7.58 -9.32 -13.12
C THR A 93 -6.15 -9.15 -13.65
N ARG A 94 -5.81 -7.92 -14.06
CA ARG A 94 -4.43 -7.53 -14.32
C ARG A 94 -4.10 -6.27 -13.52
N VAL A 95 -2.88 -6.17 -13.01
CA VAL A 95 -2.41 -5.04 -12.22
C VAL A 95 -1.24 -4.38 -12.89
N GLY A 96 -1.31 -3.05 -13.02
CA GLY A 96 -0.22 -2.19 -13.47
C GLY A 96 0.10 -1.12 -12.43
N ILE A 97 1.36 -0.68 -12.39
CA ILE A 97 1.84 0.30 -11.42
C ILE A 97 2.57 1.41 -12.17
N LEU A 98 2.15 2.67 -11.95
CA LEU A 98 2.86 3.86 -12.38
C LEU A 98 3.59 4.47 -11.18
N MET A 99 4.92 4.39 -11.18
CA MET A 99 5.74 5.01 -10.13
C MET A 99 5.75 6.52 -10.27
N LEU A 100 5.55 7.22 -9.15
CA LEU A 100 5.58 8.68 -9.06
C LEU A 100 6.77 9.12 -8.22
N GLU A 101 7.20 10.37 -8.37
CA GLU A 101 8.22 10.98 -7.52
C GLU A 101 7.61 11.43 -6.17
N THR A 102 6.38 11.93 -6.22
CA THR A 102 5.62 12.37 -5.05
C THR A 102 4.17 11.92 -5.17
N LEU A 103 3.53 11.68 -4.04
CA LEU A 103 2.10 11.40 -3.94
C LEU A 103 1.56 12.07 -2.68
N THR A 104 0.55 12.91 -2.87
CA THR A 104 -0.11 13.67 -1.80
C THR A 104 -1.60 13.36 -1.77
N GLU A 105 -2.34 13.94 -0.82
CA GLU A 105 -3.79 13.86 -0.75
C GLU A 105 -4.50 14.90 -1.65
N SER A 106 -3.72 15.76 -2.36
CA SER A 106 -4.26 16.72 -3.32
C SER A 106 -5.03 16.01 -4.44
N PRO A 107 -5.97 16.70 -5.11
CA PRO A 107 -6.66 16.15 -6.27
C PRO A 107 -5.67 15.64 -7.32
N MET A 108 -5.96 14.46 -7.86
CA MET A 108 -5.18 13.83 -8.94
C MET A 108 -6.08 13.59 -10.14
N ALA A 109 -5.59 13.99 -11.32
CA ALA A 109 -6.21 13.68 -12.60
C ALA A 109 -5.51 12.49 -13.24
N LEU A 110 -6.26 11.44 -13.54
CA LEU A 110 -5.79 10.27 -14.29
C LEU A 110 -6.36 10.26 -15.70
N THR A 111 -5.55 9.83 -16.66
CA THR A 111 -5.98 9.52 -18.02
C THR A 111 -5.43 8.16 -18.41
N ALA A 112 -6.31 7.22 -18.75
CA ALA A 112 -5.97 5.91 -19.30
C ALA A 112 -6.30 5.87 -20.79
N SER A 113 -5.37 5.38 -21.58
CA SER A 113 -5.50 5.11 -23.02
C SER A 113 -4.75 3.83 -23.36
N GLY A 114 -4.85 3.35 -24.58
CA GLY A 114 -4.12 2.14 -24.95
C GLY A 114 -4.60 1.49 -26.23
N MET A 115 -4.28 0.21 -26.38
CA MET A 115 -4.67 -0.62 -27.52
C MET A 115 -5.33 -1.90 -27.05
N ALA A 116 -6.38 -2.26 -27.74
CA ALA A 116 -7.06 -3.54 -27.58
C ALA A 116 -6.27 -4.68 -28.24
N THR A 117 -6.65 -5.92 -27.94
CA THR A 117 -6.01 -7.13 -28.48
C THR A 117 -6.22 -7.30 -30.00
N ASP A 118 -7.26 -6.67 -30.55
CA ASP A 118 -7.53 -6.61 -31.99
C ASP A 118 -6.75 -5.49 -32.72
N GLY A 119 -5.94 -4.70 -31.96
CA GLY A 119 -5.17 -3.59 -32.49
C GLY A 119 -5.93 -2.27 -32.58
N SER A 120 -7.21 -2.21 -32.20
CA SER A 120 -7.96 -0.97 -32.14
C SER A 120 -7.55 -0.12 -30.94
N ALA A 121 -7.77 1.21 -31.00
CA ALA A 121 -7.54 2.08 -29.87
C ALA A 121 -8.61 1.85 -28.78
N LEU A 122 -8.18 1.75 -27.53
CA LEU A 122 -9.10 1.75 -26.40
C LEU A 122 -9.72 3.15 -26.21
N PRO A 123 -10.98 3.22 -25.76
CA PRO A 123 -11.56 4.51 -25.36
C PRO A 123 -10.70 5.19 -24.30
N VAL A 124 -10.43 6.49 -24.49
CA VAL A 124 -9.75 7.28 -23.46
C VAL A 124 -10.68 7.43 -22.26
N ARG A 125 -10.14 7.11 -21.07
CA ARG A 125 -10.85 7.21 -19.78
C ARG A 125 -10.15 8.19 -18.87
N THR A 126 -10.91 9.06 -18.25
CA THR A 126 -10.39 10.06 -17.29
C THR A 126 -11.07 9.91 -15.94
N LEU A 127 -10.34 10.24 -14.89
CA LEU A 127 -10.84 10.23 -13.52
C LEU A 127 -10.13 11.32 -12.72
N ASP A 128 -10.92 12.17 -12.06
CA ASP A 128 -10.43 13.07 -11.02
C ASP A 128 -10.81 12.51 -9.65
N PHE A 129 -9.82 12.34 -8.77
CA PHE A 129 -10.05 11.78 -7.43
C PHE A 129 -9.00 12.27 -6.44
N HIS A 130 -9.22 11.96 -5.16
CA HIS A 130 -8.25 12.21 -4.10
C HIS A 130 -7.59 10.88 -3.68
N PRO A 131 -6.24 10.80 -3.68
CA PRO A 131 -5.54 9.69 -3.06
C PRO A 131 -5.92 9.54 -1.59
N GLN A 132 -5.92 8.30 -1.10
CA GLN A 132 -6.37 7.98 0.26
C GLN A 132 -5.19 7.92 1.22
N ALA A 133 -5.35 8.56 2.39
CA ALA A 133 -4.42 8.42 3.49
C ALA A 133 -4.92 7.39 4.51
N ALA A 134 -4.03 6.56 5.00
CA ALA A 134 -4.30 5.57 6.04
C ALA A 134 -3.13 5.49 7.03
N TYR A 135 -3.39 4.94 8.20
CA TYR A 135 -2.39 4.67 9.25
C TYR A 135 -2.33 3.16 9.52
N PRO A 136 -1.82 2.34 8.59
CA PRO A 136 -1.88 0.88 8.67
C PRO A 136 -1.14 0.30 9.88
N PHE A 137 -0.23 1.08 10.48
CA PHE A 137 0.56 0.69 11.66
C PHE A 137 0.30 1.59 12.87
N GLY A 138 -0.83 2.32 12.87
CA GLY A 138 -1.18 3.31 13.89
C GLY A 138 -0.60 4.70 13.61
N GLU A 139 -1.20 5.73 14.21
CA GLU A 139 -0.85 7.15 13.99
C GLU A 139 0.61 7.46 14.33
N GLN A 140 1.19 6.76 15.32
CA GLN A 140 2.58 6.90 15.73
C GLN A 140 3.59 6.49 14.65
N CYS A 141 3.18 5.69 13.65
CA CYS A 141 4.03 5.22 12.56
C CYS A 141 3.91 6.08 11.28
N GLY A 142 3.14 7.14 11.34
CA GLY A 142 2.91 8.03 10.22
C GLY A 142 1.84 7.53 9.25
N LYS A 143 1.42 8.43 8.39
CA LYS A 143 0.41 8.13 7.37
C LYS A 143 1.05 7.59 6.08
N VAL A 144 0.32 6.73 5.41
CA VAL A 144 0.63 6.22 4.07
C VAL A 144 -0.43 6.76 3.12
N VAL A 145 0.00 7.41 2.05
CA VAL A 145 -0.89 7.87 0.98
C VAL A 145 -0.86 6.85 -0.15
N SER A 146 -2.02 6.42 -0.61
CA SER A 146 -2.18 5.48 -1.70
C SER A 146 -3.13 5.99 -2.78
N ALA A 147 -2.83 5.67 -4.04
CA ALA A 147 -3.68 5.93 -5.19
C ALA A 147 -3.97 4.62 -5.90
N SER A 148 -5.19 4.10 -5.70
CA SER A 148 -5.61 2.83 -6.29
C SER A 148 -6.89 3.03 -7.08
N VAL A 149 -6.93 2.53 -8.31
CA VAL A 149 -8.08 2.65 -9.20
C VAL A 149 -8.38 1.32 -9.88
N THR A 150 -9.63 1.12 -10.24
CA THR A 150 -10.08 0.02 -11.12
C THR A 150 -10.42 0.57 -12.49
N LEU A 151 -9.94 -0.11 -13.53
CA LEU A 151 -10.33 0.12 -14.92
C LEU A 151 -11.22 -1.02 -15.39
N ASP A 152 -12.41 -0.70 -15.86
CA ASP A 152 -13.35 -1.63 -16.47
C ASP A 152 -13.94 -1.06 -17.78
N SER A 153 -14.91 -1.75 -18.38
CA SER A 153 -15.56 -1.31 -19.60
C SER A 153 -16.32 0.01 -19.45
N SER A 154 -16.72 0.36 -18.24
CA SER A 154 -17.44 1.62 -17.94
C SER A 154 -16.49 2.81 -17.72
N GLY A 155 -15.26 2.56 -17.24
CA GLY A 155 -14.26 3.62 -17.04
C GLY A 155 -13.25 3.35 -15.93
N LEU A 156 -12.67 4.45 -15.42
CA LEU A 156 -11.81 4.47 -14.25
C LEU A 156 -12.64 4.77 -12.99
N HIS A 157 -12.42 4.00 -11.94
CA HIS A 157 -13.09 4.15 -10.65
C HIS A 157 -12.08 4.15 -9.52
N PRO A 158 -12.20 5.04 -8.49
CA PRO A 158 -11.33 4.97 -7.32
C PRO A 158 -11.60 3.68 -6.53
N ARG A 159 -10.54 3.06 -6.02
CA ARG A 159 -10.65 1.96 -5.03
C ARG A 159 -10.44 2.54 -3.64
N THR A 160 -11.42 2.33 -2.80
CA THR A 160 -11.40 2.64 -1.35
C THR A 160 -10.95 1.43 -0.55
#